data_f3466d0614403c09f651a3a1390a760c
#
_entry.id   f3466d0614403c09f651a3a1390a760c
#
_cell.length_a   1.000
_cell.length_b   1.000
_cell.length_c   1.000
_cell.angle_alpha   90.00
_cell.angle_beta   90.00
_cell.angle_gamma   90.00
#
_symmetry.space_group_name_H-M   'P 1'
#
loop_
_entity.id
_entity.type
_entity.pdbx_description
1 polymer ?
#
loop_
_entity_poly.entity_id
_entity_poly.type
_entity_poly.pdbx_seq_one_letter_code
_entity_poly.pdbx_strand_id
1 'polypeptide(L)'
;MIADMVGNEDARTKFVEWFAKWKKGTKPLLLVGPPGIGKTTLAILAAKRFGYDMISLNASDIRNKKRIQEILSPVLGTSSLFGSPMIFVDEVDGIYGRADYGGAEALIQILKEPTVPIILAANSETSSKMKGIKKAVKTIHLRPLPPRMLLLYLNKILQKEDGKISPGTLIKIITESRGDLRSMINTTQAFVTGFEPPTEKSFESLDVETAVNAFFKANSENEARTVLYSLRIDPREKINAFYSSVITSSITKEQMAKMLQVLSEADGLYGKIMRTQEWRLLRYLDEILMKLYQKDTSIRYSQYNLSWPLLNRLRWDGRSIKSLAAIMAKKMHISKSTFSTFYFPYILLCMKNKKLDLELDETFSDILEKEMKLIK
;
A
#
# COMPACT_ATOMS: atom_id res chain seq x y z
N MET A 1 -14.11 10.79 -29.14
CA MET A 1 -15.32 9.97 -28.81
C MET A 1 -14.89 8.68 -28.12
N ILE A 2 -15.80 7.92 -27.47
CA ILE A 2 -15.45 6.60 -26.86
C ILE A 2 -14.86 5.63 -27.91
N ALA A 3 -15.28 5.77 -29.15
CA ALA A 3 -14.75 5.00 -30.28
C ALA A 3 -13.26 5.26 -30.57
N ASP A 4 -12.76 6.45 -30.21
CA ASP A 4 -11.35 6.83 -30.44
C ASP A 4 -10.40 6.30 -29.38
N MET A 5 -10.93 5.73 -28.28
CA MET A 5 -10.11 5.06 -27.27
C MET A 5 -9.54 3.76 -27.83
N VAL A 6 -8.30 3.48 -27.47
CA VAL A 6 -7.57 2.30 -27.93
C VAL A 6 -7.72 1.16 -26.94
N GLY A 7 -8.00 -0.03 -27.46
CA GLY A 7 -8.09 -1.28 -26.70
C GLY A 7 -9.31 -1.42 -25.78
N ASN A 8 -9.37 -2.52 -25.07
CA ASN A 8 -10.46 -2.87 -24.16
C ASN A 8 -11.86 -2.78 -24.78
N GLU A 9 -12.01 -3.17 -26.05
CA GLU A 9 -13.26 -3.02 -26.83
C GLU A 9 -14.46 -3.68 -26.15
N ASP A 10 -14.30 -4.92 -25.69
CA ASP A 10 -15.37 -5.64 -24.98
C ASP A 10 -15.79 -4.92 -23.69
N ALA A 11 -14.83 -4.37 -22.95
CA ALA A 11 -15.10 -3.63 -21.72
C ALA A 11 -15.84 -2.32 -22.03
N ARG A 12 -15.42 -1.62 -23.08
CA ARG A 12 -16.07 -0.37 -23.54
C ARG A 12 -17.48 -0.63 -24.04
N THR A 13 -17.70 -1.69 -24.77
CA THR A 13 -19.04 -2.11 -25.24
C THR A 13 -19.96 -2.39 -24.06
N LYS A 14 -19.54 -3.22 -23.10
CA LYS A 14 -20.30 -3.50 -21.88
C LYS A 14 -20.60 -2.24 -21.08
N PHE A 15 -19.66 -1.30 -21.04
CA PHE A 15 -19.81 -0.03 -20.36
C PHE A 15 -20.87 0.85 -21.04
N VAL A 16 -20.80 0.98 -22.37
CA VAL A 16 -21.78 1.75 -23.16
C VAL A 16 -23.18 1.13 -23.08
N GLU A 17 -23.28 -0.20 -23.14
CA GLU A 17 -24.55 -0.91 -22.97
C GLU A 17 -25.18 -0.67 -21.61
N TRP A 18 -24.34 -0.65 -20.56
CA TRP A 18 -24.82 -0.35 -19.22
C TRP A 18 -25.42 1.06 -19.15
N PHE A 19 -24.75 2.05 -19.71
CA PHE A 19 -25.25 3.43 -19.79
C PHE A 19 -26.56 3.53 -20.57
N ALA A 20 -26.63 2.91 -21.73
CA ALA A 20 -27.80 2.94 -22.58
C ALA A 20 -29.04 2.28 -21.92
N LYS A 21 -28.81 1.30 -21.05
CA LYS A 21 -29.87 0.59 -20.32
C LYS A 21 -30.09 1.10 -18.91
N TRP A 22 -29.36 2.16 -18.50
CA TRP A 22 -29.42 2.65 -17.13
C TRP A 22 -30.81 3.21 -16.78
N LYS A 23 -31.29 2.84 -15.62
CA LYS A 23 -32.49 3.38 -14.97
C LYS A 23 -32.31 3.40 -13.47
N LYS A 24 -33.10 4.19 -12.75
CA LYS A 24 -33.06 4.26 -11.28
C LYS A 24 -33.09 2.86 -10.67
N GLY A 25 -32.17 2.58 -9.73
CA GLY A 25 -31.98 1.25 -9.12
C GLY A 25 -31.04 0.31 -9.90
N THR A 26 -30.54 0.70 -11.07
CA THR A 26 -29.54 -0.12 -11.79
C THR A 26 -28.25 -0.17 -10.97
N LYS A 27 -27.69 -1.37 -10.73
CA LYS A 27 -26.43 -1.53 -9.98
C LYS A 27 -25.33 -0.66 -10.56
N PRO A 28 -24.60 0.13 -9.72
CA PRO A 28 -23.47 0.93 -10.13
C PRO A 28 -22.36 0.12 -10.80
N LEU A 29 -21.49 0.79 -11.56
CA LEU A 29 -20.32 0.16 -12.19
C LEU A 29 -19.06 0.38 -11.39
N LEU A 30 -18.20 -0.66 -11.34
CA LEU A 30 -16.82 -0.58 -10.87
C LEU A 30 -15.87 -0.89 -12.03
N LEU A 31 -15.07 0.09 -12.43
CA LEU A 31 -13.99 -0.07 -13.40
C LEU A 31 -12.71 -0.47 -12.66
N VAL A 32 -12.19 -1.66 -12.94
CA VAL A 32 -10.95 -2.17 -12.31
C VAL A 32 -9.87 -2.31 -13.35
N GLY A 33 -8.66 -1.87 -12.99
CA GLY A 33 -7.47 -2.06 -13.84
C GLY A 33 -6.33 -1.12 -13.45
N PRO A 34 -5.11 -1.36 -13.93
CA PRO A 34 -3.93 -0.57 -13.55
C PRO A 34 -4.08 0.93 -13.84
N PRO A 35 -3.25 1.79 -13.25
CA PRO A 35 -3.27 3.22 -13.53
C PRO A 35 -2.98 3.49 -15.01
N GLY A 36 -3.37 4.68 -15.49
CA GLY A 36 -3.06 5.17 -16.83
C GLY A 36 -3.75 4.48 -18.01
N ILE A 37 -4.63 3.48 -17.81
CA ILE A 37 -5.33 2.77 -18.89
C ILE A 37 -6.63 3.44 -19.38
N GLY A 38 -6.99 4.62 -18.85
CA GLY A 38 -8.13 5.41 -19.33
C GLY A 38 -9.45 5.21 -18.59
N LYS A 39 -9.49 4.71 -17.34
CA LYS A 39 -10.72 4.56 -16.53
C LYS A 39 -11.48 5.88 -16.42
N THR A 40 -10.84 6.92 -15.95
CA THR A 40 -11.41 8.28 -15.77
C THR A 40 -11.79 8.88 -17.11
N THR A 41 -10.96 8.70 -18.15
CA THR A 41 -11.25 9.17 -19.51
C THR A 41 -12.51 8.53 -20.08
N LEU A 42 -12.71 7.23 -19.86
CA LEU A 42 -13.90 6.50 -20.30
C LEU A 42 -15.16 7.07 -19.64
N ALA A 43 -15.12 7.36 -18.33
CA ALA A 43 -16.22 7.96 -17.61
C ALA A 43 -16.56 9.37 -18.15
N ILE A 44 -15.55 10.23 -18.36
CA ILE A 44 -15.74 11.57 -18.92
C ILE A 44 -16.36 11.53 -20.33
N LEU A 45 -15.84 10.68 -21.19
CA LEU A 45 -16.35 10.55 -22.56
C LEU A 45 -17.78 10.00 -22.59
N ALA A 46 -18.12 9.13 -21.66
CA ALA A 46 -19.49 8.61 -21.53
C ALA A 46 -20.45 9.68 -21.01
N ALA A 47 -20.07 10.43 -19.99
CA ALA A 47 -20.86 11.56 -19.50
C ALA A 47 -21.22 12.51 -20.64
N LYS A 48 -20.23 12.94 -21.43
CA LYS A 48 -20.41 13.80 -22.60
C LYS A 48 -21.32 13.17 -23.66
N ARG A 49 -21.17 11.87 -23.93
CA ARG A 49 -21.97 11.18 -24.96
C ARG A 49 -23.44 11.04 -24.59
N PHE A 50 -23.72 10.79 -23.30
CA PHE A 50 -25.07 10.54 -22.80
C PHE A 50 -25.73 11.77 -22.18
N GLY A 51 -25.07 12.95 -22.19
CA GLY A 51 -25.61 14.20 -21.68
C GLY A 51 -25.72 14.27 -20.16
N TYR A 52 -24.79 13.63 -19.44
CA TYR A 52 -24.71 13.67 -17.97
C TYR A 52 -23.69 14.71 -17.50
N ASP A 53 -24.04 15.42 -16.43
CA ASP A 53 -23.11 16.27 -15.70
C ASP A 53 -22.36 15.42 -14.67
N MET A 54 -21.05 15.24 -14.88
CA MET A 54 -20.22 14.38 -14.07
C MET A 54 -19.68 15.09 -12.83
N ILE A 55 -20.05 14.61 -11.66
CA ILE A 55 -19.47 15.01 -10.37
C ILE A 55 -18.39 14.02 -10.03
N SER A 56 -17.13 14.47 -10.07
CA SER A 56 -15.97 13.65 -9.80
C SER A 56 -15.52 13.80 -8.35
N LEU A 57 -15.36 12.68 -7.65
CA LEU A 57 -14.88 12.59 -6.28
C LEU A 57 -13.65 11.69 -6.24
N ASN A 58 -12.67 12.03 -5.42
CA ASN A 58 -11.57 11.13 -5.11
C ASN A 58 -11.87 10.39 -3.80
N ALA A 59 -11.32 9.18 -3.64
CA ALA A 59 -11.44 8.40 -2.41
C ALA A 59 -11.01 9.17 -1.15
N SER A 60 -10.05 10.09 -1.28
CA SER A 60 -9.61 10.98 -0.19
C SER A 60 -10.72 11.91 0.30
N ASP A 61 -11.63 12.32 -0.57
CA ASP A 61 -12.72 13.26 -0.27
C ASP A 61 -13.87 12.57 0.49
N ILE A 62 -13.99 11.26 0.35
CA ILE A 62 -15.10 10.46 0.86
C ILE A 62 -14.73 9.57 2.05
N ARG A 63 -13.63 9.83 2.74
CA ARG A 63 -13.24 9.09 3.96
C ARG A 63 -14.15 9.39 5.17
N ASN A 64 -14.85 10.51 5.16
CA ASN A 64 -15.72 10.94 6.26
C ASN A 64 -17.19 10.85 5.85
N LYS A 65 -18.01 10.16 6.64
CA LYS A 65 -19.45 10.02 6.42
C LYS A 65 -20.18 11.36 6.25
N LYS A 66 -19.85 12.36 7.07
CA LYS A 66 -20.47 13.70 6.98
C LYS A 66 -20.20 14.35 5.63
N ARG A 67 -18.95 14.26 5.15
CA ARG A 67 -18.54 14.86 3.87
C ARG A 67 -19.20 14.18 2.68
N ILE A 68 -19.36 12.86 2.71
CA ILE A 68 -20.15 12.13 1.70
C ILE A 68 -21.59 12.65 1.66
N GLN A 69 -22.23 12.80 2.82
CA GLN A 69 -23.60 13.30 2.89
C GLN A 69 -23.68 14.73 2.38
N GLU A 70 -22.78 15.62 2.76
CA GLU A 70 -22.74 17.01 2.29
C GLU A 70 -22.61 17.14 0.77
N ILE A 71 -21.76 16.31 0.15
CA ILE A 71 -21.50 16.37 -1.30
C ILE A 71 -22.59 15.64 -2.09
N LEU A 72 -23.06 14.49 -1.63
CA LEU A 72 -23.95 13.64 -2.41
C LEU A 72 -25.45 13.89 -2.12
N SER A 73 -25.83 14.40 -0.94
CA SER A 73 -27.25 14.66 -0.61
C SER A 73 -27.90 15.67 -1.57
N PRO A 74 -27.25 16.78 -1.98
CA PRO A 74 -27.82 17.69 -2.96
C PRO A 74 -28.04 17.05 -4.33
N VAL A 75 -27.15 16.11 -4.71
CA VAL A 75 -27.17 15.43 -6.02
C VAL A 75 -28.24 14.33 -6.06
N LEU A 76 -28.44 13.65 -4.94
CA LEU A 76 -29.38 12.53 -4.84
C LEU A 76 -30.83 13.00 -4.62
N GLY A 77 -31.03 14.24 -4.14
CA GLY A 77 -32.34 14.78 -3.72
C GLY A 77 -32.99 15.77 -4.69
N THR A 78 -32.29 16.34 -5.66
CA THR A 78 -32.80 17.38 -6.56
C THR A 78 -32.79 16.95 -8.04
N SER A 79 -33.89 17.20 -8.74
CA SER A 79 -33.89 17.30 -10.19
C SER A 79 -33.04 18.52 -10.56
N SER A 80 -31.83 18.29 -11.11
CA SER A 80 -30.95 19.36 -11.55
C SER A 80 -31.62 20.20 -12.63
N LEU A 81 -31.62 21.52 -12.46
CA LEU A 81 -32.09 22.49 -13.47
C LEU A 81 -31.16 22.54 -14.71
N PHE A 82 -29.95 21.98 -14.61
CA PHE A 82 -28.92 22.11 -15.64
C PHE A 82 -28.46 20.80 -16.30
N GLY A 83 -29.11 19.66 -16.01
CA GLY A 83 -28.74 18.36 -16.61
C GLY A 83 -28.95 17.19 -15.67
N SER A 84 -28.80 15.96 -16.19
CA SER A 84 -28.88 14.74 -15.38
C SER A 84 -27.53 14.47 -14.69
N PRO A 85 -27.46 14.50 -13.34
CA PRO A 85 -26.18 14.31 -12.66
C PRO A 85 -25.70 12.83 -12.74
N MET A 86 -24.39 12.64 -12.77
CA MET A 86 -23.71 11.37 -12.67
C MET A 86 -22.58 11.46 -11.64
N ILE A 87 -22.40 10.46 -10.81
CA ILE A 87 -21.33 10.42 -9.83
C ILE A 87 -20.19 9.53 -10.36
N PHE A 88 -18.98 10.05 -10.31
CA PHE A 88 -17.76 9.30 -10.57
C PHE A 88 -16.85 9.34 -9.34
N VAL A 89 -16.47 8.18 -8.81
CA VAL A 89 -15.58 8.06 -7.65
C VAL A 89 -14.30 7.38 -8.07
N ASP A 90 -13.19 8.11 -8.06
CA ASP A 90 -11.88 7.58 -8.41
C ASP A 90 -11.15 7.01 -7.20
N GLU A 91 -10.25 6.05 -7.44
CA GLU A 91 -9.35 5.44 -6.45
C GLU A 91 -10.06 4.83 -5.23
N VAL A 92 -11.24 4.21 -5.43
CA VAL A 92 -12.04 3.65 -4.31
C VAL A 92 -11.31 2.56 -3.50
N ASP A 93 -10.26 1.98 -4.01
CA ASP A 93 -9.36 1.08 -3.29
C ASP A 93 -8.57 1.79 -2.17
N GLY A 94 -8.43 3.12 -2.24
CA GLY A 94 -7.81 3.95 -1.22
C GLY A 94 -8.71 4.36 -0.03
N ILE A 95 -10.02 4.12 -0.09
CA ILE A 95 -10.98 4.53 0.97
C ILE A 95 -10.69 3.87 2.31
N TYR A 96 -10.24 2.62 2.29
CA TYR A 96 -10.07 1.78 3.47
C TYR A 96 -8.73 1.99 4.22
N GLY A 97 -8.25 3.22 4.35
CA GLY A 97 -7.08 3.55 5.15
C GLY A 97 -7.35 3.51 6.66
N ARG A 98 -6.29 3.69 7.49
CA ARG A 98 -6.42 3.79 8.95
C ARG A 98 -7.24 4.99 9.43
N ALA A 99 -7.60 5.89 8.53
CA ALA A 99 -8.37 7.11 8.78
C ALA A 99 -9.78 7.06 8.14
N ASP A 100 -10.36 5.87 7.96
CA ASP A 100 -11.74 5.74 7.51
C ASP A 100 -12.69 5.93 8.70
N TYR A 101 -13.44 7.02 8.68
CA TYR A 101 -14.41 7.40 9.70
C TYR A 101 -15.85 7.09 9.24
N GLY A 102 -16.10 5.87 8.74
CA GLY A 102 -17.40 5.41 8.29
C GLY A 102 -17.77 5.83 6.86
N GLY A 103 -16.79 6.30 6.07
CA GLY A 103 -16.99 6.69 4.68
C GLY A 103 -17.34 5.50 3.79
N ALA A 104 -16.67 4.37 3.99
CA ALA A 104 -16.93 3.16 3.21
C ALA A 104 -18.35 2.61 3.42
N GLU A 105 -18.83 2.57 4.66
CA GLU A 105 -20.20 2.12 4.95
C GLU A 105 -21.24 3.07 4.34
N ALA A 106 -21.01 4.38 4.44
CA ALA A 106 -21.91 5.38 3.84
C ALA A 106 -21.96 5.24 2.32
N LEU A 107 -20.81 5.04 1.67
CA LEU A 107 -20.76 4.79 0.24
C LEU A 107 -21.52 3.51 -0.13
N ILE A 108 -21.32 2.40 0.58
CA ILE A 108 -22.03 1.14 0.33
C ILE A 108 -23.55 1.31 0.45
N GLN A 109 -24.03 2.11 1.38
CA GLN A 109 -25.48 2.41 1.50
C GLN A 109 -26.01 3.12 0.24
N ILE A 110 -25.30 4.13 -0.26
CA ILE A 110 -25.64 4.84 -1.50
C ILE A 110 -25.62 3.92 -2.71
N LEU A 111 -24.65 3.00 -2.78
CA LEU A 111 -24.51 2.05 -3.90
C LEU A 111 -25.65 1.01 -3.95
N LYS A 112 -26.36 0.75 -2.85
CA LYS A 112 -27.49 -0.19 -2.83
C LYS A 112 -28.75 0.35 -3.48
N GLU A 113 -28.98 1.65 -3.37
CA GLU A 113 -30.17 2.32 -3.90
C GLU A 113 -29.80 3.55 -4.75
N PRO A 114 -29.15 3.35 -5.91
CA PRO A 114 -28.69 4.44 -6.74
C PRO A 114 -29.85 5.17 -7.41
N THR A 115 -29.95 6.47 -7.19
CA THR A 115 -30.93 7.36 -7.84
C THR A 115 -30.37 8.01 -9.11
N VAL A 116 -29.05 8.04 -9.26
CA VAL A 116 -28.30 8.57 -10.38
C VAL A 116 -27.25 7.55 -10.85
N PRO A 117 -26.74 7.62 -12.09
CA PRO A 117 -25.64 6.77 -12.53
C PRO A 117 -24.42 6.96 -11.64
N ILE A 118 -23.88 5.86 -11.09
CA ILE A 118 -22.67 5.88 -10.26
C ILE A 118 -21.63 4.97 -10.89
N ILE A 119 -20.44 5.51 -11.11
CA ILE A 119 -19.27 4.79 -11.61
C ILE A 119 -18.16 4.92 -10.59
N LEU A 120 -17.55 3.81 -10.25
CA LEU A 120 -16.40 3.73 -9.39
C LEU A 120 -15.17 3.31 -10.20
N ALA A 121 -13.98 3.78 -9.84
CA ALA A 121 -12.72 3.30 -10.41
C ALA A 121 -11.77 2.84 -9.31
N ALA A 122 -11.10 1.71 -9.54
CA ALA A 122 -10.10 1.13 -8.66
C ALA A 122 -8.89 0.64 -9.46
N ASN A 123 -7.71 0.70 -8.87
CA ASN A 123 -6.52 0.12 -9.47
C ASN A 123 -6.43 -1.39 -9.20
N SER A 124 -6.90 -1.83 -8.03
CA SER A 124 -6.92 -3.24 -7.62
C SER A 124 -8.21 -3.57 -6.86
N GLU A 125 -8.64 -4.81 -7.01
CA GLU A 125 -9.81 -5.34 -6.27
C GLU A 125 -9.45 -6.43 -5.25
N THR A 126 -8.15 -6.73 -5.07
CA THR A 126 -7.67 -7.85 -4.23
C THR A 126 -7.84 -7.60 -2.74
N SER A 127 -8.01 -6.36 -2.32
CA SER A 127 -8.21 -6.02 -0.92
C SER A 127 -9.49 -6.67 -0.35
N SER A 128 -9.34 -7.35 0.80
CA SER A 128 -10.48 -7.92 1.54
C SER A 128 -11.55 -6.85 1.89
N LYS A 129 -11.13 -5.61 1.99
CA LYS A 129 -11.96 -4.44 2.31
C LYS A 129 -12.89 -4.05 1.16
N MET A 130 -12.51 -4.32 -0.10
CA MET A 130 -13.35 -4.09 -1.28
C MET A 130 -14.55 -5.05 -1.40
N LYS A 131 -14.62 -6.12 -0.58
CA LYS A 131 -15.70 -7.13 -0.66
C LYS A 131 -17.10 -6.52 -0.51
N GLY A 132 -17.26 -5.51 0.34
CA GLY A 132 -18.54 -4.81 0.54
C GLY A 132 -18.99 -4.07 -0.73
N ILE A 133 -18.10 -3.29 -1.32
CA ILE A 133 -18.36 -2.54 -2.56
C ILE A 133 -18.65 -3.51 -3.72
N LYS A 134 -17.85 -4.56 -3.90
CA LYS A 134 -18.03 -5.55 -4.98
C LYS A 134 -19.41 -6.22 -4.99
N LYS A 135 -20.00 -6.46 -3.82
CA LYS A 135 -21.36 -7.02 -3.72
C LYS A 135 -22.44 -6.05 -4.23
N ALA A 136 -22.21 -4.75 -4.08
CA ALA A 136 -23.17 -3.69 -4.44
C ALA A 136 -23.06 -3.24 -5.90
N VAL A 137 -22.00 -3.59 -6.63
CA VAL A 137 -21.69 -3.07 -7.96
C VAL A 137 -21.57 -4.16 -9.02
N LYS A 138 -21.58 -3.78 -10.31
CA LYS A 138 -21.18 -4.62 -11.44
C LYS A 138 -19.75 -4.26 -11.84
N THR A 139 -18.84 -5.24 -11.89
CA THR A 139 -17.42 -4.99 -12.19
C THR A 139 -17.13 -5.16 -13.69
N ILE A 140 -16.35 -4.22 -14.23
CA ILE A 140 -15.77 -4.28 -15.59
C ILE A 140 -14.25 -4.15 -15.45
N HIS A 141 -13.53 -5.12 -16.00
CA HIS A 141 -12.07 -5.15 -15.96
C HIS A 141 -11.49 -4.53 -17.23
N LEU A 142 -10.57 -3.58 -17.02
CA LEU A 142 -9.74 -2.99 -18.07
C LEU A 142 -8.34 -3.59 -17.97
N ARG A 143 -7.83 -4.09 -19.09
CA ARG A 143 -6.51 -4.74 -19.17
C ARG A 143 -5.46 -3.79 -19.71
N PRO A 144 -4.19 -3.95 -19.31
CA PRO A 144 -3.08 -3.22 -19.94
C PRO A 144 -3.09 -3.43 -21.44
N LEU A 145 -2.72 -2.41 -22.19
CA LEU A 145 -2.67 -2.51 -23.65
C LEU A 145 -1.41 -3.26 -24.11
N PRO A 146 -1.54 -4.16 -25.09
CA PRO A 146 -0.38 -4.83 -25.67
C PRO A 146 0.54 -3.83 -26.40
N PRO A 147 1.85 -4.05 -26.42
CA PRO A 147 2.83 -3.15 -27.03
C PRO A 147 2.51 -2.75 -28.47
N ARG A 148 1.99 -3.67 -29.27
CA ARG A 148 1.58 -3.41 -30.65
C ARG A 148 0.51 -2.32 -30.75
N MET A 149 -0.47 -2.33 -29.86
CA MET A 149 -1.53 -1.32 -29.86
C MET A 149 -1.04 0.00 -29.35
N LEU A 150 -0.13 0.02 -28.39
CA LEU A 150 0.54 1.21 -27.90
C LEU A 150 1.34 1.88 -29.00
N LEU A 151 2.09 1.10 -29.79
CA LEU A 151 2.87 1.60 -30.92
C LEU A 151 1.99 2.28 -31.98
N LEU A 152 0.89 1.62 -32.38
CA LEU A 152 -0.05 2.17 -33.34
C LEU A 152 -0.67 3.47 -32.85
N TYR A 153 -1.03 3.54 -31.58
CA TYR A 153 -1.63 4.72 -30.97
C TYR A 153 -0.62 5.86 -30.86
N LEU A 154 0.60 5.56 -30.46
CA LEU A 154 1.67 6.55 -30.34
C LEU A 154 2.06 7.14 -31.68
N ASN A 155 2.18 6.32 -32.73
CA ASN A 155 2.43 6.80 -34.08
C ASN A 155 1.31 7.73 -34.58
N LYS A 156 0.05 7.43 -34.26
CA LYS A 156 -1.09 8.31 -34.60
C LYS A 156 -1.00 9.67 -33.89
N ILE A 157 -0.54 9.69 -32.63
CA ILE A 157 -0.34 10.94 -31.88
C ILE A 157 0.84 11.71 -32.48
N LEU A 158 1.97 11.06 -32.71
CA LEU A 158 3.17 11.71 -33.29
C LEU A 158 2.89 12.33 -34.66
N GLN A 159 2.09 11.66 -35.50
CA GLN A 159 1.65 12.21 -36.78
C GLN A 159 0.77 13.47 -36.65
N LYS A 160 -0.08 13.52 -35.62
CA LYS A 160 -0.94 14.69 -35.37
C LYS A 160 -0.20 15.89 -34.81
N GLU A 161 0.84 15.63 -34.03
CA GLU A 161 1.63 16.65 -33.32
C GLU A 161 2.97 16.94 -34.03
N ASP A 162 3.15 16.45 -35.28
CA ASP A 162 4.40 16.58 -36.05
C ASP A 162 5.67 16.20 -35.30
N GLY A 163 5.50 15.32 -34.30
CA GLY A 163 6.58 14.87 -33.42
C GLY A 163 7.47 13.82 -34.09
N LYS A 164 8.79 13.95 -33.97
CA LYS A 164 9.77 12.98 -34.48
C LYS A 164 10.54 12.33 -33.35
N ILE A 165 10.48 11.01 -33.27
CA ILE A 165 11.21 10.21 -32.28
C ILE A 165 11.91 9.04 -33.00
N SER A 166 13.10 8.68 -32.57
CA SER A 166 13.83 7.55 -33.16
C SER A 166 13.10 6.23 -32.87
N PRO A 167 13.13 5.25 -33.80
CA PRO A 167 12.49 3.94 -33.58
C PRO A 167 12.96 3.22 -32.31
N GLY A 168 14.23 3.33 -31.96
CA GLY A 168 14.78 2.75 -30.75
C GLY A 168 14.22 3.37 -29.49
N THR A 169 14.09 4.70 -29.43
CA THR A 169 13.47 5.44 -28.33
C THR A 169 11.99 5.09 -28.20
N LEU A 170 11.27 4.96 -29.32
CA LEU A 170 9.86 4.54 -29.33
C LEU A 170 9.66 3.17 -28.68
N ILE A 171 10.46 2.18 -29.07
CA ILE A 171 10.40 0.83 -28.49
C ILE A 171 10.71 0.89 -26.99
N LYS A 172 11.70 1.67 -26.58
CA LYS A 172 12.06 1.85 -25.17
C LYS A 172 10.88 2.44 -24.38
N ILE A 173 10.28 3.54 -24.83
CA ILE A 173 9.12 4.18 -24.17
C ILE A 173 7.96 3.19 -24.03
N ILE A 174 7.64 2.42 -25.06
CA ILE A 174 6.54 1.45 -25.04
C ILE A 174 6.82 0.32 -24.04
N THR A 175 8.05 -0.19 -24.01
CA THR A 175 8.44 -1.28 -23.10
C THR A 175 8.39 -0.80 -21.65
N GLU A 176 8.93 0.39 -21.37
CA GLU A 176 8.96 0.97 -20.03
C GLU A 176 7.57 1.38 -19.52
N SER A 177 6.64 1.75 -20.40
CA SER A 177 5.27 2.12 -20.00
C SER A 177 4.44 0.95 -19.48
N ARG A 178 4.79 -0.31 -19.79
CA ARG A 178 4.07 -1.53 -19.35
C ARG A 178 2.54 -1.47 -19.55
N GLY A 179 2.07 -0.76 -20.55
CA GLY A 179 0.65 -0.60 -20.83
C GLY A 179 -0.01 0.63 -20.20
N ASP A 180 0.72 1.44 -19.46
CA ASP A 180 0.27 2.74 -18.95
C ASP A 180 0.35 3.81 -20.06
N LEU A 181 -0.82 4.17 -20.63
CA LEU A 181 -0.94 5.18 -21.68
C LEU A 181 -0.52 6.57 -21.20
N ARG A 182 -0.81 6.92 -19.96
CA ARG A 182 -0.48 8.24 -19.41
C ARG A 182 1.03 8.41 -19.31
N SER A 183 1.71 7.43 -18.72
CA SER A 183 3.16 7.42 -18.64
C SER A 183 3.80 7.47 -20.03
N MET A 184 3.33 6.63 -20.95
CA MET A 184 3.81 6.59 -22.33
C MET A 184 3.69 7.96 -23.03
N ILE A 185 2.53 8.59 -22.97
CA ILE A 185 2.30 9.90 -23.62
C ILE A 185 3.17 10.99 -23.00
N ASN A 186 3.24 11.07 -21.67
CA ASN A 186 4.05 12.06 -20.96
C ASN A 186 5.54 11.92 -21.30
N THR A 187 6.07 10.70 -21.29
CA THR A 187 7.46 10.42 -21.67
C THR A 187 7.71 10.79 -23.14
N THR A 188 6.77 10.45 -24.04
CA THR A 188 6.85 10.80 -25.45
C THR A 188 6.88 12.31 -25.66
N GLN A 189 6.02 13.03 -24.97
CA GLN A 189 5.96 14.50 -25.04
C GLN A 189 7.29 15.12 -24.60
N ALA A 190 7.88 14.63 -23.51
CA ALA A 190 9.17 15.11 -23.03
C ALA A 190 10.26 14.93 -24.10
N PHE A 191 10.33 13.77 -24.76
CA PHE A 191 11.28 13.55 -25.86
C PHE A 191 11.04 14.46 -27.08
N VAL A 192 9.79 14.69 -27.47
CA VAL A 192 9.46 15.57 -28.61
C VAL A 192 9.81 17.02 -28.32
N THR A 193 9.62 17.49 -27.08
CA THR A 193 9.95 18.87 -26.68
C THR A 193 11.44 19.10 -26.41
N GLY A 194 12.31 18.10 -26.65
CA GLY A 194 13.74 18.19 -26.40
C GLY A 194 14.13 18.18 -24.90
N PHE A 195 13.17 17.99 -24.02
CA PHE A 195 13.43 17.57 -22.65
C PHE A 195 13.77 16.09 -22.75
N GLU A 196 15.06 15.74 -22.76
CA GLU A 196 15.39 14.40 -22.29
C GLU A 196 14.83 14.35 -20.87
N PRO A 197 13.75 13.56 -20.62
CA PRO A 197 13.41 13.29 -19.24
C PRO A 197 14.72 12.81 -18.65
N PRO A 198 15.13 13.33 -17.46
CA PRO A 198 16.28 12.76 -16.83
C PRO A 198 16.08 11.27 -17.04
N THR A 199 17.04 10.61 -17.69
CA THR A 199 17.08 9.17 -17.70
C THR A 199 17.11 8.82 -16.22
N GLU A 200 15.95 8.95 -15.59
CA GLU A 200 15.62 8.01 -14.58
C GLU A 200 15.86 6.74 -15.36
N LYS A 201 17.10 6.21 -15.25
CA LYS A 201 17.28 4.78 -15.29
C LYS A 201 16.00 4.37 -14.60
N SER A 202 15.02 3.89 -15.39
CA SER A 202 13.77 3.44 -14.80
C SER A 202 14.28 2.55 -13.71
N PHE A 203 14.32 3.14 -12.51
CA PHE A 203 14.46 2.33 -11.34
C PHE A 203 13.17 1.55 -11.44
N GLU A 204 13.23 0.44 -12.21
CA GLU A 204 12.34 -0.65 -12.02
C GLU A 204 12.22 -0.65 -10.52
N SER A 205 11.02 -0.43 -10.00
CA SER A 205 10.82 -0.66 -8.58
C SER A 205 11.29 -2.09 -8.42
N LEU A 206 12.57 -2.21 -8.06
CA LEU A 206 13.24 -3.51 -7.96
C LEU A 206 12.33 -4.26 -7.02
N ASP A 207 11.87 -5.41 -7.45
CA ASP A 207 11.18 -6.31 -6.55
C ASP A 207 12.01 -6.39 -5.27
N VAL A 208 11.35 -6.35 -4.14
CA VAL A 208 12.02 -6.30 -2.83
C VAL A 208 13.14 -7.33 -2.73
N GLU A 209 12.91 -8.53 -3.25
CA GLU A 209 13.89 -9.60 -3.32
C GLU A 209 15.13 -9.21 -4.15
N THR A 210 14.90 -8.72 -5.35
CA THR A 210 15.98 -8.30 -6.25
C THR A 210 16.79 -7.16 -5.65
N ALA A 211 16.12 -6.17 -5.03
CA ALA A 211 16.79 -5.02 -4.43
C ALA A 211 17.61 -5.39 -3.20
N VAL A 212 17.08 -6.20 -2.28
CA VAL A 212 17.84 -6.65 -1.10
C VAL A 212 19.03 -7.51 -1.50
N ASN A 213 18.86 -8.40 -2.48
CA ASN A 213 19.95 -9.21 -2.99
C ASN A 213 21.02 -8.35 -3.68
N ALA A 214 20.63 -7.34 -4.46
CA ALA A 214 21.56 -6.42 -5.12
C ALA A 214 22.31 -5.54 -4.10
N PHE A 215 21.62 -5.09 -3.03
CA PHE A 215 22.23 -4.29 -1.96
C PHE A 215 23.36 -5.04 -1.27
N PHE A 216 23.17 -6.30 -0.89
CA PHE A 216 24.19 -7.10 -0.21
C PHE A 216 25.27 -7.63 -1.16
N LYS A 217 25.03 -7.66 -2.48
CA LYS A 217 25.99 -8.04 -3.51
C LYS A 217 26.74 -6.86 -4.13
N ALA A 218 26.41 -5.63 -3.75
CA ALA A 218 27.01 -4.43 -4.32
C ALA A 218 28.54 -4.41 -4.10
N ASN A 219 29.29 -4.04 -5.12
CA ASN A 219 30.74 -3.98 -5.06
C ASN A 219 31.25 -2.70 -4.39
N SER A 220 30.41 -1.68 -4.30
CA SER A 220 30.73 -0.38 -3.70
C SER A 220 29.57 0.18 -2.89
N GLU A 221 29.90 1.04 -1.91
CA GLU A 221 28.91 1.74 -1.11
C GLU A 221 27.96 2.60 -1.97
N ASN A 222 28.50 3.24 -3.02
CA ASN A 222 27.70 4.04 -3.96
C ASN A 222 26.68 3.20 -4.72
N GLU A 223 27.06 1.99 -5.11
CA GLU A 223 26.15 1.04 -5.77
C GLU A 223 25.05 0.58 -4.81
N ALA A 224 25.41 0.18 -3.59
CA ALA A 224 24.46 -0.19 -2.53
C ALA A 224 23.49 0.96 -2.22
N ARG A 225 23.98 2.19 -2.13
CA ARG A 225 23.21 3.41 -1.93
C ARG A 225 22.21 3.61 -3.08
N THR A 226 22.63 3.47 -4.32
CA THR A 226 21.78 3.59 -5.50
C THR A 226 20.64 2.57 -5.47
N VAL A 227 20.95 1.31 -5.13
CA VAL A 227 19.96 0.23 -4.99
C VAL A 227 18.96 0.55 -3.88
N LEU A 228 19.43 0.98 -2.70
CA LEU A 228 18.58 1.28 -1.55
C LEU A 228 17.61 2.42 -1.84
N TYR A 229 18.05 3.49 -2.50
CA TYR A 229 17.20 4.62 -2.89
C TYR A 229 16.23 4.28 -4.03
N SER A 230 16.56 3.28 -4.87
CA SER A 230 15.66 2.80 -5.90
C SER A 230 14.50 1.96 -5.36
N LEU A 231 14.63 1.42 -4.15
CA LEU A 231 13.61 0.61 -3.50
C LEU A 231 12.50 1.50 -2.92
N ARG A 232 11.52 1.83 -3.74
CA ARG A 232 10.37 2.69 -3.39
C ARG A 232 9.22 1.88 -2.80
N ILE A 233 9.39 1.35 -1.59
CA ILE A 233 8.36 0.65 -0.82
C ILE A 233 8.07 1.38 0.48
N ASP A 234 7.04 0.94 1.20
CA ASP A 234 6.76 1.46 2.55
C ASP A 234 7.99 1.30 3.46
N PRO A 235 8.38 2.33 4.21
CA PRO A 235 9.56 2.28 5.08
C PRO A 235 9.55 1.11 6.06
N ARG A 236 8.39 0.73 6.57
CA ARG A 236 8.25 -0.42 7.46
C ARG A 236 8.48 -1.73 6.73
N GLU A 237 8.00 -1.83 5.49
CA GLU A 237 8.22 -3.00 4.65
C GLU A 237 9.71 -3.14 4.29
N LYS A 238 10.39 -2.00 4.02
CA LYS A 238 11.84 -1.95 3.81
C LYS A 238 12.61 -2.48 5.02
N ILE A 239 12.33 -1.97 6.23
CA ILE A 239 12.96 -2.46 7.47
C ILE A 239 12.71 -3.96 7.66
N ASN A 240 11.47 -4.43 7.45
CA ASN A 240 11.11 -5.83 7.61
C ASN A 240 11.83 -6.75 6.61
N ALA A 241 12.02 -6.31 5.36
CA ALA A 241 12.72 -7.08 4.34
C ALA A 241 14.20 -7.30 4.73
N PHE A 242 14.89 -6.25 5.18
CA PHE A 242 16.26 -6.35 5.68
C PHE A 242 16.34 -7.19 6.96
N TYR A 243 15.43 -6.99 7.91
CA TYR A 243 15.36 -7.77 9.15
C TYR A 243 15.21 -9.26 8.86
N SER A 244 14.27 -9.64 8.01
CA SER A 244 14.03 -11.03 7.64
C SER A 244 15.25 -11.66 6.98
N SER A 245 15.93 -10.92 6.13
CA SER A 245 17.14 -11.40 5.43
C SER A 245 18.33 -11.58 6.38
N VAL A 246 18.51 -10.66 7.32
CA VAL A 246 19.59 -10.74 8.33
C VAL A 246 19.37 -11.92 9.28
N ILE A 247 18.14 -12.10 9.80
CA ILE A 247 17.86 -13.13 10.82
C ILE A 247 17.92 -14.55 10.27
N THR A 248 17.66 -14.73 8.97
CA THR A 248 17.73 -16.03 8.28
C THR A 248 19.09 -16.34 7.69
N SER A 249 20.03 -15.40 7.74
CA SER A 249 21.36 -15.54 7.16
C SER A 249 22.30 -16.36 8.04
N SER A 250 23.33 -16.95 7.43
CA SER A 250 24.36 -17.77 8.09
C SER A 250 25.58 -16.94 8.55
N ILE A 251 25.39 -15.66 8.89
CA ILE A 251 26.45 -14.77 9.36
C ILE A 251 26.82 -15.05 10.82
N THR A 252 27.97 -14.52 11.27
CA THR A 252 28.40 -14.67 12.67
C THR A 252 27.46 -13.96 13.64
N LYS A 253 27.37 -14.43 14.88
CA LYS A 253 26.52 -13.81 15.90
C LYS A 253 26.87 -12.34 16.15
N GLU A 254 28.16 -11.99 16.06
CA GLU A 254 28.63 -10.61 16.24
C GLU A 254 28.17 -9.70 15.10
N GLN A 255 28.29 -10.17 13.85
CA GLN A 255 27.78 -9.45 12.69
C GLN A 255 26.28 -9.28 12.75
N MET A 256 25.55 -10.34 13.11
CA MET A 256 24.10 -10.30 13.28
C MET A 256 23.70 -9.30 14.36
N ALA A 257 24.38 -9.29 15.51
CA ALA A 257 24.09 -8.34 16.59
C ALA A 257 24.26 -6.88 16.12
N LYS A 258 25.36 -6.56 15.40
CA LYS A 258 25.59 -5.21 14.85
C LYS A 258 24.50 -4.81 13.86
N MET A 259 24.11 -5.72 12.94
CA MET A 259 23.06 -5.44 11.97
C MET A 259 21.68 -5.27 12.61
N LEU A 260 21.36 -6.08 13.63
CA LEU A 260 20.11 -5.94 14.39
C LEU A 260 20.06 -4.62 15.16
N GLN A 261 21.21 -4.13 15.67
CA GLN A 261 21.28 -2.81 16.28
C GLN A 261 20.93 -1.70 15.29
N VAL A 262 21.48 -1.73 14.07
CA VAL A 262 21.15 -0.77 13.01
C VAL A 262 19.66 -0.83 12.66
N LEU A 263 19.09 -2.03 12.53
CA LEU A 263 17.67 -2.21 12.25
C LEU A 263 16.78 -1.68 13.39
N SER A 264 17.22 -1.86 14.64
CA SER A 264 16.54 -1.29 15.80
C SER A 264 16.56 0.24 15.79
N GLU A 265 17.69 0.87 15.39
CA GLU A 265 17.78 2.32 15.21
C GLU A 265 16.80 2.81 14.13
N ALA A 266 16.73 2.09 12.99
CA ALA A 266 15.81 2.42 11.90
C ALA A 266 14.34 2.29 12.32
N ASP A 267 13.97 1.22 13.01
CA ASP A 267 12.59 1.02 13.53
C ASP A 267 12.23 2.07 14.60
N GLY A 268 13.19 2.40 15.48
CA GLY A 268 13.04 3.46 16.48
C GLY A 268 12.80 4.83 15.84
N LEU A 269 13.54 5.19 14.78
CA LEU A 269 13.32 6.41 14.00
C LEU A 269 11.96 6.39 13.34
N TYR A 270 11.58 5.30 12.69
CA TYR A 270 10.27 5.17 12.06
C TYR A 270 9.13 5.28 13.09
N GLY A 271 9.28 4.63 14.26
CA GLY A 271 8.34 4.75 15.36
C GLY A 271 8.21 6.19 15.90
N LYS A 272 9.31 6.97 15.91
CA LYS A 272 9.29 8.40 16.25
C LYS A 272 8.51 9.19 15.21
N ILE A 273 8.79 9.00 13.91
CA ILE A 273 8.10 9.66 12.79
C ILE A 273 6.58 9.41 12.87
N MET A 274 6.18 8.16 13.13
CA MET A 274 4.76 7.82 13.24
C MET A 274 4.07 8.49 14.43
N ARG A 275 4.78 8.79 15.51
CA ARG A 275 4.24 9.50 16.69
C ARG A 275 4.21 11.00 16.52
N THR A 276 5.30 11.59 15.98
CA THR A 276 5.46 13.05 15.86
C THR A 276 4.90 13.60 14.56
N GLN A 277 4.65 12.73 13.55
CA GLN A 277 4.25 13.10 12.19
C GLN A 277 5.30 13.97 11.46
N GLU A 278 6.56 13.91 11.90
CA GLU A 278 7.67 14.64 11.30
C GLU A 278 8.24 13.85 10.09
N TRP A 279 7.52 13.86 9.00
CA TRP A 279 7.86 13.10 7.78
C TRP A 279 9.21 13.48 7.15
N ARG A 280 9.75 14.65 7.46
CA ARG A 280 11.08 15.10 7.01
C ARG A 280 12.20 14.17 7.48
N LEU A 281 11.99 13.44 8.57
CA LEU A 281 12.97 12.51 9.12
C LEU A 281 13.11 11.23 8.30
N LEU A 282 12.18 10.92 7.39
CA LEU A 282 12.27 9.73 6.52
C LEU A 282 13.54 9.72 5.66
N ARG A 283 14.07 10.87 5.28
CA ARG A 283 15.34 10.97 4.51
C ARG A 283 16.54 10.35 5.23
N TYR A 284 16.50 10.28 6.57
CA TYR A 284 17.57 9.68 7.36
C TYR A 284 17.44 8.17 7.52
N LEU A 285 16.27 7.60 7.19
CA LEU A 285 16.04 6.16 7.33
C LEU A 285 16.97 5.36 6.42
N ASP A 286 17.09 5.77 5.16
CA ASP A 286 17.94 5.09 4.20
C ASP A 286 19.43 5.25 4.58
N GLU A 287 19.84 6.38 5.16
CA GLU A 287 21.20 6.56 5.68
C GLU A 287 21.50 5.64 6.87
N ILE A 288 20.53 5.38 7.73
CA ILE A 288 20.68 4.38 8.80
C ILE A 288 20.78 2.98 8.19
N LEU A 289 19.90 2.64 7.26
CA LEU A 289 19.92 1.33 6.60
C LEU A 289 21.21 1.09 5.78
N MET A 290 21.86 2.14 5.27
CA MET A 290 23.17 2.02 4.62
C MET A 290 24.25 1.43 5.53
N LYS A 291 24.16 1.61 6.85
CA LYS A 291 25.08 0.98 7.81
C LYS A 291 25.00 -0.56 7.81
N LEU A 292 23.99 -1.16 7.18
CA LEU A 292 23.89 -2.61 6.99
C LEU A 292 24.82 -3.11 5.88
N TYR A 293 25.27 -2.21 4.99
CA TYR A 293 26.15 -2.59 3.91
C TYR A 293 27.50 -3.04 4.47
N GLN A 294 27.90 -4.25 4.11
CA GLN A 294 29.21 -4.81 4.36
C GLN A 294 29.66 -5.53 3.09
N LYS A 295 30.86 -5.25 2.63
CA LYS A 295 31.43 -5.91 1.47
C LYS A 295 31.53 -7.42 1.73
N ASP A 296 31.25 -8.22 0.70
CA ASP A 296 31.40 -9.69 0.72
C ASP A 296 30.51 -10.43 1.75
N THR A 297 29.28 -9.96 1.98
CA THR A 297 28.31 -10.69 2.81
C THR A 297 27.53 -11.72 2.00
N SER A 298 27.30 -12.90 2.63
CA SER A 298 26.50 -13.99 2.04
C SER A 298 24.99 -13.86 2.29
N ILE A 299 24.51 -12.66 2.67
CA ILE A 299 23.10 -12.42 2.97
C ILE A 299 22.29 -12.42 1.68
N ARG A 300 21.18 -13.18 1.69
CA ARG A 300 20.20 -13.22 0.61
C ARG A 300 18.83 -12.85 1.16
N TYR A 301 17.98 -12.33 0.30
CA TYR A 301 16.59 -12.07 0.67
C TYR A 301 15.89 -13.33 1.14
N SER A 302 15.19 -13.19 2.22
CA SER A 302 14.32 -14.23 2.76
C SER A 302 13.14 -13.58 3.46
N GLN A 303 11.96 -14.19 3.34
CA GLN A 303 10.79 -13.80 4.13
C GLN A 303 10.73 -14.62 5.39
N TYR A 304 10.94 -13.97 6.53
CA TYR A 304 10.70 -14.58 7.83
C TYR A 304 9.26 -14.33 8.25
N ASN A 305 8.42 -15.34 8.09
CA ASN A 305 7.05 -15.32 8.58
C ASN A 305 6.99 -15.91 9.99
N LEU A 306 6.77 -15.06 10.98
CA LEU A 306 6.42 -15.53 12.32
C LEU A 306 5.18 -16.44 12.23
N SER A 307 5.29 -17.67 12.72
CA SER A 307 4.16 -18.58 12.71
C SER A 307 2.99 -17.99 13.51
N TRP A 308 1.78 -18.13 12.98
CA TRP A 308 0.54 -17.62 13.60
C TRP A 308 0.35 -18.11 15.05
N PRO A 309 0.67 -19.37 15.39
CA PRO A 309 0.68 -19.84 16.78
C PRO A 309 1.62 -19.05 17.69
N LEU A 310 2.84 -18.74 17.22
CA LEU A 310 3.81 -17.95 17.99
C LEU A 310 3.33 -16.51 18.21
N LEU A 311 2.76 -15.87 17.18
CA LEU A 311 2.19 -14.52 17.31
C LEU A 311 1.02 -14.47 18.29
N ASN A 312 0.15 -15.47 18.25
CA ASN A 312 -0.96 -15.58 19.19
C ASN A 312 -0.45 -15.79 20.60
N ARG A 313 0.50 -16.69 20.80
CA ARG A 313 1.14 -16.91 22.10
C ARG A 313 1.73 -15.61 22.65
N LEU A 314 2.55 -14.90 21.89
CA LEU A 314 3.13 -13.60 22.30
C LEU A 314 2.06 -12.55 22.64
N ARG A 315 0.92 -12.55 21.96
CA ARG A 315 -0.20 -11.63 22.26
C ARG A 315 -0.91 -11.99 23.57
N TRP A 316 -1.18 -13.25 23.82
CA TRP A 316 -1.92 -13.69 25.00
C TRP A 316 -1.01 -13.68 26.24
N ASP A 317 0.15 -14.31 26.19
CA ASP A 317 1.10 -14.34 27.29
C ASP A 317 1.61 -12.92 27.62
N GLY A 318 1.87 -12.09 26.59
CA GLY A 318 2.24 -10.70 26.81
C GLY A 318 1.17 -9.82 27.47
N ARG A 319 -0.14 -10.10 27.27
CA ARG A 319 -1.21 -9.42 28.01
C ARG A 319 -1.23 -9.84 29.48
N SER A 320 -1.10 -11.10 29.72
CA SER A 320 -1.11 -11.68 31.07
C SER A 320 0.11 -11.21 31.87
N ILE A 321 1.30 -11.20 31.25
CA ILE A 321 2.52 -10.64 31.87
C ILE A 321 2.36 -9.13 32.14
N LYS A 322 1.73 -8.37 31.25
CA LYS A 322 1.45 -6.95 31.48
C LYS A 322 0.48 -6.71 32.63
N SER A 323 -0.53 -7.56 32.82
CA SER A 323 -1.45 -7.45 33.94
C SER A 323 -0.76 -7.79 35.27
N LEU A 324 0.04 -8.87 35.30
CA LEU A 324 0.87 -9.21 36.44
C LEU A 324 1.86 -8.09 36.79
N ALA A 325 2.56 -7.56 35.77
CA ALA A 325 3.47 -6.44 35.95
C ALA A 325 2.76 -5.17 36.49
N ALA A 326 1.51 -4.94 36.12
CA ALA A 326 0.73 -3.81 36.66
C ALA A 326 0.45 -3.94 38.15
N ILE A 327 0.12 -5.16 38.60
CA ILE A 327 -0.18 -5.45 40.01
C ILE A 327 1.10 -5.40 40.85
N MET A 328 2.13 -6.08 40.40
CA MET A 328 3.42 -6.21 41.14
C MET A 328 4.16 -4.87 41.19
N ALA A 329 4.19 -4.11 40.08
CA ALA A 329 4.80 -2.79 40.03
C ALA A 329 4.14 -1.81 41.01
N LYS A 330 2.79 -1.89 41.16
CA LYS A 330 2.07 -1.10 42.15
C LYS A 330 2.44 -1.50 43.59
N LYS A 331 2.54 -2.80 43.89
CA LYS A 331 2.96 -3.29 45.21
C LYS A 331 4.40 -2.90 45.56
N MET A 332 5.30 -2.87 44.59
CA MET A 332 6.72 -2.53 44.74
C MET A 332 7.02 -1.06 44.57
N HIS A 333 6.03 -0.19 44.29
CA HIS A 333 6.21 1.26 44.02
C HIS A 333 7.19 1.59 42.91
N ILE A 334 7.23 0.76 41.84
CA ILE A 334 8.11 0.93 40.68
C ILE A 334 7.30 1.05 39.39
N SER A 335 7.97 1.45 38.28
CA SER A 335 7.30 1.48 36.98
C SER A 335 7.04 0.07 36.43
N LYS A 336 5.96 -0.09 35.65
CA LYS A 336 5.65 -1.37 34.98
C LYS A 336 6.78 -1.82 34.05
N SER A 337 7.43 -0.87 33.39
CA SER A 337 8.57 -1.14 32.51
C SER A 337 9.76 -1.67 33.31
N THR A 338 10.10 -1.02 34.40
CA THR A 338 11.19 -1.44 35.30
C THR A 338 10.94 -2.83 35.86
N PHE A 339 9.69 -3.10 36.30
CA PHE A 339 9.32 -4.43 36.77
C PHE A 339 9.51 -5.49 35.67
N SER A 340 8.95 -5.28 34.48
CA SER A 340 8.99 -6.27 33.39
C SER A 340 10.41 -6.51 32.86
N THR A 341 11.26 -5.49 32.84
CA THR A 341 12.60 -5.59 32.22
C THR A 341 13.64 -6.13 33.21
N PHE A 342 13.59 -5.69 34.47
CA PHE A 342 14.63 -6.00 35.44
C PHE A 342 14.19 -7.02 36.51
N TYR A 343 13.04 -6.81 37.15
CA TYR A 343 12.63 -7.61 38.28
C TYR A 343 11.98 -8.94 37.87
N PHE A 344 11.18 -8.96 36.83
CA PHE A 344 10.45 -10.15 36.41
C PHE A 344 11.38 -11.34 36.07
N PRO A 345 12.47 -11.18 35.27
CA PRO A 345 13.41 -12.26 35.02
C PRO A 345 14.08 -12.81 36.30
N TYR A 346 14.44 -11.93 37.25
CA TYR A 346 15.04 -12.35 38.51
C TYR A 346 14.05 -13.10 39.41
N ILE A 347 12.79 -12.65 39.45
CA ILE A 347 11.73 -13.37 40.20
C ILE A 347 11.55 -14.77 39.66
N LEU A 348 11.49 -14.91 38.32
CA LEU A 348 11.39 -16.24 37.69
C LEU A 348 12.58 -17.15 38.02
N LEU A 349 13.79 -16.60 38.02
CA LEU A 349 15.01 -17.33 38.42
C LEU A 349 14.99 -17.74 39.90
N CYS A 350 14.53 -16.86 40.78
CA CYS A 350 14.42 -17.17 42.22
C CYS A 350 13.35 -18.22 42.48
N MET A 351 12.21 -18.15 41.80
CA MET A 351 11.15 -19.16 41.91
C MET A 351 11.61 -20.52 41.35
N LYS A 352 12.30 -20.54 40.19
CA LYS A 352 12.88 -21.78 39.63
C LYS A 352 13.85 -22.45 40.59
N ASN A 353 14.66 -21.67 41.32
CA ASN A 353 15.63 -22.15 42.28
C ASN A 353 15.01 -22.38 43.67
N LYS A 354 13.69 -22.35 43.83
CA LYS A 354 12.95 -22.51 45.08
C LYS A 354 13.43 -21.56 46.22
N LYS A 355 13.93 -20.37 45.85
CA LYS A 355 14.37 -19.33 46.79
C LYS A 355 13.30 -18.30 47.08
N LEU A 356 12.22 -18.29 46.32
CA LEU A 356 11.11 -17.38 46.47
C LEU A 356 9.82 -18.14 46.20
N ASP A 357 8.88 -18.05 47.12
CA ASP A 357 7.51 -18.50 46.93
C ASP A 357 6.58 -17.26 46.98
N LEU A 358 5.77 -17.08 45.96
CA LEU A 358 4.84 -15.97 45.87
C LEU A 358 3.41 -16.52 45.91
N GLU A 359 2.66 -16.14 46.90
CA GLU A 359 1.22 -16.36 46.93
C GLU A 359 0.57 -15.47 45.89
N LEU A 360 0.19 -16.03 44.75
CA LEU A 360 -0.47 -15.40 43.64
C LEU A 360 -1.75 -16.16 43.28
N ASP A 361 -2.68 -15.42 42.65
CA ASP A 361 -3.89 -16.07 42.12
C ASP A 361 -3.55 -17.17 41.11
N GLU A 362 -4.35 -18.23 41.05
CA GLU A 362 -4.12 -19.43 40.19
C GLU A 362 -3.78 -19.05 38.73
N THR A 363 -4.44 -18.03 38.20
CA THR A 363 -4.19 -17.55 36.81
C THR A 363 -2.77 -17.02 36.60
N PHE A 364 -2.14 -16.43 37.59
CA PHE A 364 -0.77 -15.93 37.51
C PHE A 364 0.25 -17.03 37.82
N SER A 365 -0.08 -17.98 38.67
CA SER A 365 0.77 -19.17 38.95
C SER A 365 1.01 -19.98 37.67
N ASP A 366 -0.04 -20.25 36.88
CA ASP A 366 0.06 -20.95 35.60
C ASP A 366 0.98 -20.25 34.58
N ILE A 367 0.94 -18.90 34.55
CA ILE A 367 1.78 -18.12 33.66
C ILE A 367 3.23 -18.19 34.09
N LEU A 368 3.51 -18.05 35.39
CA LEU A 368 4.86 -18.14 35.93
C LEU A 368 5.46 -19.53 35.73
N GLU A 369 4.68 -20.59 35.89
CA GLU A 369 5.15 -21.95 35.61
C GLU A 369 5.51 -22.16 34.13
N LYS A 370 4.70 -21.61 33.21
CA LYS A 370 5.01 -21.67 31.78
C LYS A 370 6.29 -20.91 31.45
N GLU A 371 6.46 -19.72 32.00
CA GLU A 371 7.65 -18.90 31.77
C GLU A 371 8.90 -19.52 32.41
N MET A 372 8.80 -20.13 33.61
CA MET A 372 9.90 -20.88 34.26
C MET A 372 10.39 -22.04 33.39
N LYS A 373 9.51 -22.75 32.69
CA LYS A 373 9.89 -23.85 31.77
C LYS A 373 10.67 -23.37 30.55
N LEU A 374 10.58 -22.08 30.20
CA LEU A 374 11.28 -21.48 29.05
C LEU A 374 12.70 -21.00 29.41
N ILE A 375 12.98 -20.79 30.66
CA ILE A 375 14.30 -20.41 31.14
C ILE A 375 15.16 -21.68 31.17
N LYS A 376 16.14 -21.77 30.27
CA LYS A 376 17.13 -22.89 30.25
C LYS A 376 18.13 -22.80 31.35
#